data_672403dfcc8c9eab1042f2dbca69fb82
#
_entry.id   672403dfcc8c9eab1042f2dbca69fb82
#
_cell.length_a   1.000
_cell.length_b   1.000
_cell.length_c   1.000
_cell.angle_alpha   90.00
_cell.angle_beta   90.00
_cell.angle_gamma   90.00
#
_symmetry.space_group_name_H-M   'P 1'
#
loop_
_entity.id
_entity.type
_entity.pdbx_description
1 polymer ?
#
loop_
_entity_poly.entity_id
_entity_poly.type
_entity_poly.pdbx_seq_one_letter_code
_entity_poly.pdbx_strand_id
1 'polypeptide(L)'
;MAVLLMYLEIPLPFMPVFLKFDFAELPVLIGAFALGPVWGIVIELLKNLIHLPVTQTMGIGELSNFITGVIYVGTAGLIYRKFRTKKGAAISMVISTIVLAIVAIPVNAFITLPLYGSAMGFPLEAIIGMSAGVNPLVKDKITLLLAVFVPFNLFKGTVVGLITFFVYKPISKLINKTYDKTHEQSKNA
;
A
#
# COMPACT_ATOMS: atom_id res chain seq x y z
N MET A 1 8.96 -7.50 -9.34
CA MET A 1 8.25 -6.28 -9.80
C MET A 1 7.88 -5.36 -8.64
N ALA A 2 7.08 -5.79 -7.64
CA ALA A 2 6.71 -4.95 -6.50
C ALA A 2 7.92 -4.31 -5.80
N VAL A 3 8.95 -5.09 -5.50
CA VAL A 3 10.21 -4.61 -4.92
C VAL A 3 10.87 -3.53 -5.77
N LEU A 4 10.97 -3.73 -7.09
CA LEU A 4 11.59 -2.74 -8.00
C LEU A 4 10.83 -1.41 -7.98
N LEU A 5 9.50 -1.45 -7.93
CA LEU A 5 8.67 -0.25 -7.84
C LEU A 5 8.73 0.40 -6.46
N MET A 6 9.03 -0.35 -5.42
CA MET A 6 9.26 0.18 -4.07
C MET A 6 10.56 1.00 -4.00
N TYR A 7 11.60 0.61 -4.75
CA TYR A 7 12.83 1.42 -4.86
C TYR A 7 12.62 2.76 -5.58
N LEU A 8 11.55 2.90 -6.36
CA LEU A 8 11.22 4.15 -7.06
C LEU A 8 10.32 5.05 -6.19
N GLU A 9 10.83 5.38 -5.01
CA GLU A 9 10.17 6.28 -4.07
C GLU A 9 10.20 7.73 -4.58
N ILE A 10 9.03 8.37 -4.63
CA ILE A 10 8.85 9.74 -5.11
C ILE A 10 8.43 10.62 -3.93
N PRO A 11 9.25 11.61 -3.53
CA PRO A 11 8.82 12.60 -2.55
C PRO A 11 7.74 13.49 -3.17
N LEU A 12 6.63 13.69 -2.45
CA LEU A 12 5.55 14.55 -2.92
C LEU A 12 5.74 15.97 -2.37
N PRO A 13 5.69 17.01 -3.21
CA PRO A 13 6.02 18.39 -2.81
C PRO A 13 5.03 18.97 -1.76
N PHE A 14 3.85 18.38 -1.64
CA PHE A 14 2.82 18.78 -0.68
C PHE A 14 2.74 17.85 0.56
N MET A 15 3.73 16.97 0.72
CA MET A 15 3.83 16.02 1.84
C MET A 15 5.18 16.15 2.54
N PRO A 16 5.25 15.84 3.85
CA PRO A 16 6.52 15.78 4.57
C PRO A 16 7.48 14.78 3.92
N VAL A 17 8.78 15.07 3.97
CA VAL A 17 9.84 14.31 3.29
C VAL A 17 9.94 12.83 3.70
N PHE A 18 9.40 12.46 4.87
CA PHE A 18 9.36 11.07 5.33
C PHE A 18 8.21 10.26 4.71
N LEU A 19 7.22 10.91 4.06
CA LEU A 19 6.15 10.24 3.32
C LEU A 19 6.47 10.25 1.84
N LYS A 20 6.94 9.12 1.36
CA LYS A 20 7.27 8.91 -0.04
C LYS A 20 6.21 8.06 -0.72
N PHE A 21 5.87 8.41 -1.94
CA PHE A 21 4.95 7.69 -2.79
C PHE A 21 5.71 6.67 -3.64
N ASP A 22 5.18 5.48 -3.79
CA ASP A 22 5.68 4.43 -4.66
C ASP A 22 4.53 3.70 -5.36
N PHE A 23 4.85 2.96 -6.41
CA PHE A 23 3.89 2.16 -7.17
C PHE A 23 3.92 0.66 -6.80
N ALA A 24 4.57 0.28 -5.69
CA ALA A 24 4.76 -1.12 -5.31
C ALA A 24 3.45 -1.86 -5.05
N GLU A 25 2.41 -1.17 -4.60
CA GLU A 25 1.09 -1.76 -4.38
C GLU A 25 0.38 -2.20 -5.67
N LEU A 26 0.78 -1.66 -6.84
CA LEU A 26 0.15 -1.98 -8.11
C LEU A 26 0.30 -3.47 -8.49
N PRO A 27 1.51 -4.06 -8.56
CA PRO A 27 1.64 -5.49 -8.82
C PRO A 27 1.10 -6.36 -7.68
N VAL A 28 1.05 -5.85 -6.42
CA VAL A 28 0.45 -6.57 -5.30
C VAL A 28 -1.06 -6.71 -5.48
N LEU A 29 -1.76 -5.62 -5.85
CA LEU A 29 -3.19 -5.64 -6.16
C LEU A 29 -3.51 -6.52 -7.38
N ILE A 30 -2.69 -6.45 -8.43
CA ILE A 30 -2.85 -7.33 -9.60
C ILE A 30 -2.72 -8.80 -9.17
N GLY A 31 -1.73 -9.12 -8.33
CA GLY A 31 -1.56 -10.45 -7.76
C GLY A 31 -2.76 -10.90 -6.93
N ALA A 32 -3.30 -10.00 -6.08
CA ALA A 32 -4.49 -10.28 -5.29
C ALA A 32 -5.74 -10.53 -6.16
N PHE A 33 -5.89 -9.82 -7.26
CA PHE A 33 -7.02 -10.00 -8.18
C PHE A 33 -6.88 -11.24 -9.05
N ALA A 34 -5.67 -11.59 -9.48
CA ALA A 34 -5.41 -12.74 -10.34
C ALA A 34 -5.36 -14.07 -9.55
N LEU A 35 -4.65 -14.09 -8.44
CA LEU A 35 -4.33 -15.29 -7.66
C LEU A 35 -5.14 -15.39 -6.35
N GLY A 36 -5.76 -14.30 -5.93
CA GLY A 36 -6.54 -14.21 -4.70
C GLY A 36 -5.84 -13.42 -3.59
N PRO A 37 -6.61 -12.99 -2.53
CA PRO A 37 -6.14 -12.09 -1.50
C PRO A 37 -4.94 -12.62 -0.71
N VAL A 38 -4.85 -13.93 -0.47
CA VAL A 38 -3.74 -14.55 0.27
C VAL A 38 -2.42 -14.34 -0.46
N TRP A 39 -2.39 -14.54 -1.78
CA TRP A 39 -1.19 -14.31 -2.59
C TRP A 39 -0.81 -12.83 -2.64
N GLY A 40 -1.79 -11.92 -2.67
CA GLY A 40 -1.53 -10.50 -2.51
C GLY A 40 -0.81 -10.19 -1.18
N ILE A 41 -1.27 -10.77 -0.07
CA ILE A 41 -0.65 -10.61 1.25
C ILE A 41 0.78 -11.21 1.28
N VAL A 42 1.00 -12.36 0.64
CA VAL A 42 2.35 -12.95 0.53
C VAL A 42 3.30 -12.05 -0.26
N ILE A 43 2.84 -11.49 -1.38
CA ILE A 43 3.65 -10.54 -2.18
C ILE A 43 3.95 -9.29 -1.34
N GLU A 44 2.97 -8.79 -0.57
CA GLU A 44 3.11 -7.66 0.32
C GLU A 44 4.17 -7.90 1.40
N LEU A 45 4.17 -9.08 2.02
CA LEU A 45 5.18 -9.49 2.99
C LEU A 45 6.56 -9.52 2.36
N LEU A 46 6.70 -10.24 1.25
CA LEU A 46 7.99 -10.43 0.58
C LEU A 46 8.59 -9.11 0.10
N LYS A 47 7.79 -8.18 -0.45
CA LYS A 47 8.32 -6.89 -0.91
C LYS A 47 8.92 -6.09 0.24
N ASN A 48 8.23 -6.04 1.39
CA ASN A 48 8.69 -5.31 2.56
C ASN A 48 9.94 -5.97 3.19
N LEU A 49 9.99 -7.31 3.28
CA LEU A 49 11.17 -8.03 3.77
C LEU A 49 12.40 -7.82 2.88
N ILE A 50 12.22 -7.86 1.56
CA ILE A 50 13.34 -7.65 0.62
C ILE A 50 13.81 -6.19 0.63
N HIS A 51 12.95 -5.24 0.98
CA HIS A 51 13.31 -3.83 1.08
C HIS A 51 14.08 -3.48 2.37
N LEU A 52 13.96 -4.27 3.44
CA LEU A 52 14.61 -4.02 4.73
C LEU A 52 16.11 -3.68 4.66
N PRO A 53 16.94 -4.34 3.82
CA PRO A 53 18.39 -4.03 3.77
C PRO A 53 18.73 -2.61 3.33
N VAL A 54 17.80 -1.91 2.66
CA VAL A 54 17.98 -0.53 2.16
C VAL A 54 17.11 0.48 2.88
N THR A 55 16.46 0.05 3.97
CA THR A 55 15.58 0.93 4.76
C THR A 55 16.28 2.19 5.25
N GLN A 56 15.60 3.32 5.19
CA GLN A 56 16.02 4.59 5.76
C GLN A 56 15.35 4.88 7.11
N THR A 57 14.46 3.97 7.56
CA THR A 57 13.60 4.14 8.72
C THR A 57 13.77 3.03 9.76
N MET A 58 14.89 2.31 9.75
CA MET A 58 15.16 1.16 10.62
C MET A 58 14.05 0.07 10.55
N GLY A 59 13.39 -0.07 9.39
CA GLY A 59 12.30 -1.02 9.17
C GLY A 59 10.91 -0.55 9.63
N ILE A 60 10.80 0.62 10.26
CA ILE A 60 9.52 1.15 10.75
C ILE A 60 8.58 1.49 9.60
N GLY A 61 9.13 2.09 8.53
CA GLY A 61 8.38 2.40 7.31
C GLY A 61 7.86 1.13 6.63
N GLU A 62 8.68 0.10 6.52
CA GLU A 62 8.33 -1.21 5.95
C GLU A 62 7.27 -1.93 6.80
N LEU A 63 7.39 -1.87 8.13
CA LEU A 63 6.37 -2.42 9.04
C LEU A 63 5.01 -1.71 8.85
N SER A 64 5.02 -0.38 8.83
CA SER A 64 3.81 0.42 8.62
C SER A 64 3.21 0.15 7.23
N ASN A 65 4.05 0.09 6.19
CA ASN A 65 3.65 -0.22 4.83
C ASN A 65 3.06 -1.64 4.73
N PHE A 66 3.68 -2.62 5.38
CA PHE A 66 3.17 -4.00 5.43
C PHE A 66 1.78 -4.06 6.08
N ILE A 67 1.59 -3.46 7.25
CA ILE A 67 0.30 -3.52 7.97
C ILE A 67 -0.79 -2.83 7.14
N THR A 68 -0.54 -1.64 6.64
CA THR A 68 -1.50 -0.88 5.83
C THR A 68 -1.75 -1.53 4.46
N GLY A 69 -0.70 -2.08 3.84
CA GLY A 69 -0.75 -2.79 2.57
C GLY A 69 -1.56 -4.09 2.66
N VAL A 70 -1.35 -4.90 3.71
CA VAL A 70 -2.15 -6.12 3.95
C VAL A 70 -3.64 -5.80 4.05
N ILE A 71 -3.99 -4.72 4.75
CA ILE A 71 -5.39 -4.31 4.90
C ILE A 71 -5.95 -3.80 3.57
N TYR A 72 -5.19 -2.98 2.85
CA TYR A 72 -5.59 -2.45 1.55
C TYR A 72 -5.81 -3.57 0.52
N VAL A 73 -4.79 -4.38 0.31
CA VAL A 73 -4.79 -5.47 -0.68
C VAL A 73 -5.71 -6.60 -0.28
N GLY A 74 -5.76 -6.95 1.02
CA GLY A 74 -6.66 -7.96 1.55
C GLY A 74 -8.12 -7.57 1.36
N THR A 75 -8.50 -6.34 1.71
CA THR A 75 -9.85 -5.81 1.51
C THR A 75 -10.22 -5.80 0.02
N ALA A 76 -9.34 -5.27 -0.84
CA ALA A 76 -9.57 -5.23 -2.28
C ALA A 76 -9.75 -6.63 -2.87
N GLY A 77 -8.85 -7.55 -2.52
CA GLY A 77 -8.87 -8.93 -3.00
C GLY A 77 -10.11 -9.72 -2.54
N LEU A 78 -10.53 -9.54 -1.27
CA LEU A 78 -11.73 -10.20 -0.74
C LEU A 78 -13.01 -9.74 -1.44
N ILE A 79 -13.17 -8.42 -1.62
CA ILE A 79 -14.34 -7.87 -2.30
C ILE A 79 -14.34 -8.29 -3.77
N TYR A 80 -13.18 -8.19 -4.45
CA TYR A 80 -13.07 -8.59 -5.84
C TYR A 80 -13.31 -10.09 -6.05
N ARG A 81 -12.85 -10.95 -5.12
CA ARG A 81 -13.12 -12.39 -5.15
C ARG A 81 -14.62 -12.71 -5.14
N LYS A 82 -15.42 -11.90 -4.42
CA LYS A 82 -16.88 -12.04 -4.37
C LYS A 82 -17.56 -11.51 -5.63
N PHE A 83 -17.06 -10.43 -6.21
CA PHE A 83 -17.64 -9.73 -7.34
C PHE A 83 -16.62 -9.59 -8.48
N ARG A 84 -16.35 -10.70 -9.22
CA ARG A 84 -15.35 -10.76 -10.31
C ARG A 84 -15.80 -10.04 -11.58
N THR A 85 -16.25 -8.80 -11.46
CA THR A 85 -16.70 -7.95 -12.57
C THR A 85 -15.90 -6.64 -12.60
N LYS A 86 -15.98 -5.87 -13.70
CA LYS A 86 -15.38 -4.53 -13.75
C LYS A 86 -15.92 -3.61 -12.65
N LYS A 87 -17.25 -3.65 -12.39
CA LYS A 87 -17.88 -2.89 -11.31
C LYS A 87 -17.35 -3.36 -9.94
N GLY A 88 -17.22 -4.68 -9.75
CA GLY A 88 -16.65 -5.25 -8.52
C GLY A 88 -15.21 -4.82 -8.29
N ALA A 89 -14.38 -4.74 -9.34
CA ALA A 89 -13.02 -4.21 -9.24
C ALA A 89 -13.02 -2.73 -8.81
N ALA A 90 -13.84 -1.88 -9.43
CA ALA A 90 -13.95 -0.47 -9.05
C ALA A 90 -14.41 -0.31 -7.60
N ILE A 91 -15.46 -1.00 -7.19
CA ILE A 91 -16.00 -0.97 -5.83
C ILE A 91 -14.94 -1.45 -4.82
N SER A 92 -14.22 -2.54 -5.13
CA SER A 92 -13.17 -3.06 -4.25
C SER A 92 -12.06 -2.03 -4.01
N MET A 93 -11.62 -1.32 -5.04
CA MET A 93 -10.59 -0.29 -4.92
C MET A 93 -11.06 0.93 -4.13
N VAL A 94 -12.29 1.40 -4.36
CA VAL A 94 -12.87 2.54 -3.60
C VAL A 94 -12.98 2.18 -2.12
N ILE A 95 -13.59 1.03 -1.81
CA ILE A 95 -13.77 0.61 -0.42
C ILE A 95 -12.42 0.38 0.26
N SER A 96 -11.48 -0.32 -0.39
CA SER A 96 -10.16 -0.58 0.19
C SER A 96 -9.35 0.70 0.40
N THR A 97 -9.48 1.70 -0.47
CA THR A 97 -8.85 3.02 -0.28
C THR A 97 -9.41 3.75 0.94
N ILE A 98 -10.71 3.72 1.14
CA ILE A 98 -11.34 4.31 2.33
C ILE A 98 -10.89 3.57 3.60
N VAL A 99 -10.90 2.24 3.57
CA VAL A 99 -10.43 1.41 4.70
C VAL A 99 -8.97 1.68 5.00
N LEU A 100 -8.10 1.77 3.97
CA LEU A 100 -6.69 2.13 4.10
C LEU A 100 -6.53 3.48 4.84
N ALA A 101 -7.24 4.51 4.41
CA ALA A 101 -7.16 5.84 5.01
C ALA A 101 -7.60 5.86 6.48
N ILE A 102 -8.66 5.10 6.82
CA ILE A 102 -9.16 4.97 8.20
C ILE A 102 -8.14 4.21 9.06
N VAL A 103 -7.61 3.08 8.57
CA VAL A 103 -6.67 2.24 9.32
C VAL A 103 -5.29 2.88 9.44
N ALA A 104 -4.91 3.72 8.50
CA ALA A 104 -3.67 4.51 8.60
C ALA A 104 -3.64 5.39 9.86
N ILE A 105 -4.80 5.83 10.38
CA ILE A 105 -4.86 6.62 11.61
C ILE A 105 -4.32 5.84 12.82
N PRO A 106 -4.90 4.71 13.24
CA PRO A 106 -4.39 3.96 14.38
C PRO A 106 -2.99 3.37 14.14
N VAL A 107 -2.66 2.92 12.93
CA VAL A 107 -1.33 2.40 12.61
C VAL A 107 -0.26 3.47 12.84
N ASN A 108 -0.47 4.68 12.32
CA ASN A 108 0.49 5.76 12.53
C ASN A 108 0.46 6.28 13.97
N ALA A 109 -0.72 6.38 14.61
CA ALA A 109 -0.84 6.90 15.97
C ALA A 109 -0.18 6.02 17.03
N PHE A 110 -0.29 4.68 16.88
CA PHE A 110 0.10 3.72 17.93
C PHE A 110 1.32 2.88 17.57
N ILE A 111 1.70 2.79 16.29
CA ILE A 111 2.84 1.99 15.84
C ILE A 111 3.92 2.90 15.27
N THR A 112 3.66 3.60 14.15
CA THR A 112 4.69 4.30 13.38
C THR A 112 5.30 5.47 14.16
N LEU A 113 4.47 6.40 14.67
CA LEU A 113 4.96 7.59 15.37
C LEU A 113 5.67 7.24 16.68
N PRO A 114 5.16 6.32 17.54
CA PRO A 114 5.90 5.90 18.74
C PRO A 114 7.22 5.22 18.42
N LEU A 115 7.29 4.39 17.38
CA LEU A 115 8.53 3.72 16.97
C LEU A 115 9.56 4.70 16.41
N TYR A 116 9.15 5.73 15.68
CA TYR A 116 10.08 6.80 15.27
C TYR A 116 10.69 7.50 16.46
N GLY A 117 9.92 7.78 17.51
CA GLY A 117 10.43 8.36 18.75
C GLY A 117 11.40 7.44 19.49
N SER A 118 11.00 6.19 19.71
CA SER A 118 11.76 5.25 20.56
C SER A 118 12.97 4.63 19.88
N ALA A 119 12.88 4.25 18.60
CA ALA A 119 13.95 3.53 17.90
C ALA A 119 14.87 4.46 17.11
N MET A 120 14.36 5.55 16.53
CA MET A 120 15.15 6.49 15.75
C MET A 120 15.55 7.76 16.51
N GLY A 121 15.04 7.94 17.74
CA GLY A 121 15.23 9.18 18.49
C GLY A 121 14.62 10.41 17.83
N PHE A 122 13.56 10.21 17.03
CA PHE A 122 12.89 11.24 16.26
C PHE A 122 11.57 11.63 16.95
N PRO A 123 11.58 12.66 17.81
CA PRO A 123 10.43 12.97 18.66
C PRO A 123 9.24 13.45 17.83
N LEU A 124 8.04 13.23 18.36
CA LEU A 124 6.79 13.60 17.72
C LEU A 124 6.73 15.08 17.35
N GLU A 125 7.29 15.95 18.20
CA GLU A 125 7.35 17.40 17.99
C GLU A 125 8.15 17.76 16.72
N ALA A 126 9.24 17.03 16.45
CA ALA A 126 10.04 17.24 15.23
C ALA A 126 9.25 16.82 13.98
N ILE A 127 8.50 15.71 14.05
CA ILE A 127 7.63 15.26 12.95
C ILE A 127 6.52 16.28 12.69
N ILE A 128 5.88 16.79 13.75
CA ILE A 128 4.86 17.84 13.66
C ILE A 128 5.49 19.11 13.05
N GLY A 129 6.65 19.55 13.52
CA GLY A 129 7.33 20.75 13.01
C GLY A 129 7.64 20.67 11.53
N MET A 130 8.21 19.54 11.06
CA MET A 130 8.47 19.34 9.62
C MET A 130 7.18 19.30 8.80
N SER A 131 6.13 18.69 9.34
CA SER A 131 4.85 18.59 8.66
C SER A 131 4.14 19.95 8.60
N ALA A 132 4.24 20.77 9.66
CA ALA A 132 3.70 22.13 9.70
C ALA A 132 4.40 23.05 8.70
N GLY A 133 5.68 22.82 8.38
CA GLY A 133 6.41 23.56 7.35
C GLY A 133 5.85 23.36 5.94
N VAL A 134 5.17 22.23 5.69
CA VAL A 134 4.55 21.91 4.39
C VAL A 134 3.04 22.12 4.42
N ASN A 135 2.40 21.86 5.56
CA ASN A 135 0.95 21.98 5.72
C ASN A 135 0.62 22.75 7.03
N PRO A 136 0.22 24.03 6.92
CA PRO A 136 -0.09 24.88 8.08
C PRO A 136 -1.26 24.37 8.97
N LEU A 137 -2.05 23.39 8.49
CA LEU A 137 -3.12 22.77 9.29
C LEU A 137 -2.58 21.86 10.39
N VAL A 138 -1.31 21.45 10.32
CA VAL A 138 -0.68 20.57 11.30
C VAL A 138 -0.22 21.38 12.51
N LYS A 139 -0.84 21.13 13.65
CA LYS A 139 -0.55 21.80 14.93
C LYS A 139 -0.21 20.80 16.04
N ASP A 140 -0.74 19.59 15.93
CA ASP A 140 -0.63 18.53 16.92
C ASP A 140 -0.71 17.14 16.27
N LYS A 141 -0.65 16.08 17.08
CA LYS A 141 -0.72 14.69 16.61
C LYS A 141 -2.03 14.41 15.83
N ILE A 142 -3.17 14.94 16.27
CA ILE A 142 -4.46 14.67 15.63
C ILE A 142 -4.51 15.31 14.25
N THR A 143 -4.14 16.58 14.16
CA THR A 143 -4.08 17.30 12.88
C THR A 143 -3.04 16.72 11.94
N LEU A 144 -1.90 16.21 12.46
CA LEU A 144 -0.92 15.45 11.67
C LEU A 144 -1.56 14.19 11.04
N LEU A 145 -2.29 13.41 11.83
CA LEU A 145 -2.95 12.20 11.33
C LEU A 145 -4.02 12.53 10.28
N LEU A 146 -4.87 13.51 10.53
CA LEU A 146 -6.00 13.86 9.68
C LEU A 146 -5.63 14.68 8.45
N ALA A 147 -4.65 15.58 8.54
CA ALA A 147 -4.29 16.49 7.46
C ALA A 147 -3.09 16.02 6.62
N VAL A 148 -2.36 14.99 7.08
CA VAL A 148 -1.21 14.44 6.35
C VAL A 148 -1.41 12.97 6.03
N PHE A 149 -1.56 12.09 7.03
CA PHE A 149 -1.62 10.65 6.77
C PHE A 149 -2.90 10.22 6.05
N VAL A 150 -4.07 10.78 6.41
CA VAL A 150 -5.33 10.46 5.71
C VAL A 150 -5.28 10.89 4.24
N PRO A 151 -4.98 12.15 3.88
CA PRO A 151 -4.88 12.57 2.49
C PRO A 151 -3.82 11.80 1.70
N PHE A 152 -2.67 11.50 2.30
CA PHE A 152 -1.63 10.70 1.67
C PHE A 152 -2.13 9.30 1.29
N ASN A 153 -2.79 8.59 2.21
CA ASN A 153 -3.30 7.24 1.95
C ASN A 153 -4.48 7.23 0.98
N LEU A 154 -5.35 8.26 1.03
CA LEU A 154 -6.39 8.45 0.01
C LEU A 154 -5.78 8.68 -1.37
N PHE A 155 -4.76 9.52 -1.47
CA PHE A 155 -4.04 9.77 -2.72
C PHE A 155 -3.36 8.50 -3.23
N LYS A 156 -2.55 7.83 -2.39
CA LYS A 156 -1.85 6.58 -2.73
C LYS A 156 -2.85 5.51 -3.20
N GLY A 157 -3.87 5.23 -2.40
CA GLY A 157 -4.88 4.22 -2.73
C GLY A 157 -5.66 4.55 -4.01
N THR A 158 -6.00 5.82 -4.23
CA THR A 158 -6.72 6.25 -5.44
C THR A 158 -5.86 6.13 -6.69
N VAL A 159 -4.63 6.63 -6.67
CA VAL A 159 -3.72 6.58 -7.83
C VAL A 159 -3.41 5.12 -8.20
N VAL A 160 -2.99 4.33 -7.22
CA VAL A 160 -2.68 2.91 -7.44
C VAL A 160 -3.94 2.14 -7.88
N GLY A 161 -5.08 2.40 -7.25
CA GLY A 161 -6.36 1.77 -7.59
C GLY A 161 -6.79 2.09 -9.02
N LEU A 162 -6.70 3.35 -9.45
CA LEU A 162 -7.03 3.77 -10.82
C LEU A 162 -6.13 3.07 -11.85
N ILE A 163 -4.81 3.08 -11.64
CA ILE A 163 -3.89 2.40 -12.55
C ILE A 163 -4.19 0.90 -12.60
N THR A 164 -4.37 0.27 -11.43
CA THR A 164 -4.74 -1.15 -11.34
C THR A 164 -6.01 -1.44 -12.12
N PHE A 165 -7.04 -0.59 -11.99
CA PHE A 165 -8.32 -0.77 -12.70
C PHE A 165 -8.17 -0.86 -14.21
N PHE A 166 -7.28 -0.08 -14.81
CA PHE A 166 -7.05 -0.13 -16.26
C PHE A 166 -6.15 -1.31 -16.68
N VAL A 167 -5.20 -1.70 -15.84
CA VAL A 167 -4.13 -2.65 -16.19
C VAL A 167 -4.43 -4.09 -15.76
N TYR A 168 -5.23 -4.31 -14.69
CA TYR A 168 -5.42 -5.66 -14.14
C TYR A 168 -6.05 -6.65 -15.12
N LYS A 169 -6.99 -6.21 -15.96
CA LYS A 169 -7.78 -7.10 -16.82
C LYS A 169 -6.95 -7.79 -17.93
N PRO A 170 -6.11 -7.10 -18.69
CA PRO A 170 -5.21 -7.75 -19.65
C PRO A 170 -4.20 -8.68 -18.95
N ILE A 171 -3.66 -8.27 -17.81
CA ILE A 171 -2.66 -9.06 -17.06
C ILE A 171 -3.30 -10.31 -16.44
N SER A 172 -4.48 -10.18 -15.83
CA SER A 172 -5.20 -11.33 -15.27
C SER A 172 -5.55 -12.37 -16.34
N LYS A 173 -5.93 -11.95 -17.54
CA LYS A 173 -6.15 -12.89 -18.67
C LYS A 173 -4.88 -13.63 -19.07
N LEU A 174 -3.75 -12.94 -19.05
CA LEU A 174 -2.45 -13.54 -19.40
C LEU A 174 -2.05 -14.59 -18.36
N ILE A 175 -2.17 -14.28 -17.07
CA ILE A 175 -1.84 -15.20 -15.97
C ILE A 175 -2.74 -16.44 -16.01
N ASN A 176 -4.06 -16.27 -16.15
CA ASN A 176 -4.99 -17.39 -16.21
C ASN A 176 -4.73 -18.29 -17.42
N LYS A 177 -4.44 -17.72 -18.58
CA LYS A 177 -4.11 -18.50 -19.80
C LYS A 177 -2.82 -19.33 -19.63
N THR A 178 -1.85 -18.81 -18.90
CA THR A 178 -0.59 -19.53 -18.60
C THR A 178 -0.85 -20.67 -17.62
N TYR A 179 -1.66 -20.41 -16.58
CA TYR A 179 -2.05 -21.40 -15.59
C TYR A 179 -2.79 -22.59 -16.22
N ASP A 180 -3.79 -22.32 -17.07
CA ASP A 180 -4.58 -23.34 -17.77
C ASP A 180 -3.68 -24.22 -18.65
N LYS A 181 -2.77 -23.63 -19.42
CA LYS A 181 -1.82 -24.38 -20.25
C LYS A 181 -0.91 -25.30 -19.45
N THR A 182 -0.42 -24.86 -18.29
CA THR A 182 0.45 -25.66 -17.43
C THR A 182 -0.31 -26.83 -16.82
N HIS A 183 -1.57 -26.65 -16.45
CA HIS A 183 -2.42 -27.71 -15.93
C HIS A 183 -2.86 -28.74 -16.99
N GLU A 184 -3.09 -28.32 -18.24
CA GLU A 184 -3.36 -29.23 -19.36
C GLU A 184 -2.15 -30.10 -19.68
N GLN A 185 -0.93 -29.52 -19.68
CA GLN A 185 0.31 -30.28 -19.88
C GLN A 185 0.57 -31.31 -18.76
N SER A 186 0.27 -30.95 -17.51
CA SER A 186 0.41 -31.85 -16.36
C SER A 186 -0.61 -33.01 -16.34
N LYS A 187 -1.75 -32.86 -17.02
CA LYS A 187 -2.76 -33.94 -17.16
C LYS A 187 -2.46 -34.89 -18.30
N ASN A 188 -1.65 -34.47 -19.26
CA ASN A 188 -1.32 -35.24 -20.46
C ASN A 188 0.08 -35.89 -20.37
N ALA A 189 0.79 -35.73 -19.24
CA ALA A 189 2.06 -36.36 -18.90
C ALA A 189 1.88 -37.44 -17.83
#